data_05f4a0c709decae68741a6d4246d6fb3
#
_entry.id   05f4a0c709decae68741a6d4246d6fb3
#
_cell.length_a   1.000
_cell.length_b   1.000
_cell.length_c   1.000
_cell.angle_alpha   90.00
_cell.angle_beta   90.00
_cell.angle_gamma   90.00
#
_symmetry.space_group_name_H-M   'P 1'
#
loop_
_entity.id
_entity.type
_entity.pdbx_description
1 polymer ?
#
loop_
_entity_poly.entity_id
_entity_poly.type
_entity_poly.pdbx_seq_one_letter_code
_entity_poly.pdbx_strand_id
1 'polypeptide(L)'
;MKHVILSIFILCLAFNFFSQTSVSGGIYQNTTWNVAGSPYLVTSSIVVFPGKTLTIEPGVEVLVTPDYSFNTGNLQYIEIRGNLIALGTPSNPIVFRSSATENPGSHTWMGINIKGSQGATFQMDNFKLFDSYYGLYNDISEPGVSYNFNNCHFKNNNYAIQLNADLNYSNCLFELNGVGQAAQISYGTLTATNCQFLNNFCSFTWSNAVNVTNCLFQGNTNNIIGSPGVFENCQFINNEFGFAEAYGHTIQNCYFSQNNVGIENTGGSTIVNSVFENNTIALKIADNTSLTNNEIVNNQIGVAVTAYNPTSTIISDNKICFNAQYNLQNLTDKNFQVNANCFCSQDSTYIESFILDGYDDIIRGLVNYAIYDDSCESILNYIVKVQLGELQIAELNPQNTIELLAQNGQLVKVKSTKEQRLYLLDLSGVVISTSELIQGINEITFPQSHGLYLLKSNSGDLLKIAL
;
A
#
# COMPACT_ATOMS: atom_id res chain seq x y z
N MET A 1 -68.97 -37.43 7.78
CA MET A 1 -67.75 -37.29 8.60
C MET A 1 -66.58 -37.27 7.58
N LYS A 2 -66.02 -36.08 7.35
CA LYS A 2 -64.86 -35.90 6.42
C LYS A 2 -63.60 -35.89 7.29
N HIS A 3 -62.73 -36.85 7.08
CA HIS A 3 -61.40 -36.86 7.69
C HIS A 3 -60.49 -35.91 6.97
N VAL A 4 -60.04 -34.84 7.64
CA VAL A 4 -59.00 -33.94 7.15
C VAL A 4 -57.64 -34.57 7.59
N ILE A 5 -56.89 -35.06 6.63
CA ILE A 5 -55.50 -35.47 6.86
C ILE A 5 -54.64 -34.22 6.78
N LEU A 6 -54.12 -33.77 7.92
CA LEU A 6 -53.16 -32.67 8.02
C LEU A 6 -51.77 -33.24 7.79
N SER A 7 -51.25 -33.09 6.56
CA SER A 7 -49.84 -33.42 6.26
C SER A 7 -48.94 -32.33 6.81
N ILE A 8 -48.24 -32.61 7.90
CA ILE A 8 -47.19 -31.75 8.44
C ILE A 8 -45.94 -31.97 7.54
N PHE A 9 -45.67 -30.98 6.67
CA PHE A 9 -44.41 -30.91 5.91
C PHE A 9 -43.32 -30.40 6.86
N ILE A 10 -42.55 -31.30 7.47
CA ILE A 10 -41.36 -30.91 8.26
C ILE A 10 -40.32 -30.46 7.26
N LEU A 11 -40.17 -29.14 7.08
CA LEU A 11 -39.07 -28.52 6.38
C LEU A 11 -37.81 -28.69 7.24
N CYS A 12 -37.03 -29.72 6.99
CA CYS A 12 -35.69 -29.86 7.56
C CYS A 12 -34.80 -28.76 7.00
N LEU A 13 -34.77 -27.62 7.68
CA LEU A 13 -33.72 -26.65 7.52
C LEU A 13 -32.43 -27.36 8.00
N ALA A 14 -31.63 -27.80 7.07
CA ALA A 14 -30.27 -28.27 7.33
C ALA A 14 -29.47 -27.05 7.78
N PHE A 15 -29.46 -26.78 9.09
CA PHE A 15 -28.44 -25.93 9.68
C PHE A 15 -27.11 -26.66 9.53
N ASN A 16 -26.29 -26.22 8.60
CA ASN A 16 -24.88 -26.59 8.58
C ASN A 16 -24.24 -26.04 9.86
N PHE A 17 -24.25 -26.83 10.92
CA PHE A 17 -23.38 -26.58 12.07
C PHE A 17 -21.96 -26.85 11.58
N PHE A 18 -21.24 -25.81 11.18
CA PHE A 18 -19.79 -25.92 10.98
C PHE A 18 -19.19 -26.28 12.35
N SER A 19 -18.83 -27.54 12.51
CA SER A 19 -18.14 -28.01 13.70
C SER A 19 -16.70 -27.54 13.60
N GLN A 20 -16.30 -26.60 14.47
CA GLN A 20 -14.90 -26.20 14.59
C GLN A 20 -14.02 -27.41 14.92
N THR A 21 -12.95 -27.60 14.14
CA THR A 21 -11.99 -28.68 14.35
C THR A 21 -10.82 -28.19 15.19
N SER A 22 -10.71 -28.65 16.44
CA SER A 22 -9.54 -28.32 17.28
C SER A 22 -8.32 -29.13 16.85
N VAL A 23 -7.19 -28.45 16.68
CA VAL A 23 -5.91 -29.04 16.25
C VAL A 23 -4.78 -28.57 17.17
N SER A 24 -3.82 -29.48 17.43
CA SER A 24 -2.64 -29.15 18.24
C SER A 24 -1.52 -30.17 18.04
N GLY A 25 -0.27 -29.75 18.29
CA GLY A 25 0.89 -30.66 18.34
C GLY A 25 1.46 -31.05 16.98
N GLY A 26 2.00 -32.24 16.86
CA GLY A 26 2.77 -32.67 15.69
C GLY A 26 1.95 -33.29 14.57
N ILE A 27 2.25 -32.93 13.34
CA ILE A 27 1.74 -33.60 12.14
C ILE A 27 2.80 -34.58 11.64
N TYR A 28 2.56 -35.86 11.93
CA TYR A 28 3.48 -36.99 11.69
C TYR A 28 3.17 -37.79 10.42
N GLN A 29 2.11 -37.41 9.70
CA GLN A 29 1.70 -37.99 8.42
C GLN A 29 1.16 -36.91 7.50
N ASN A 30 1.10 -37.15 6.19
CA ASN A 30 0.50 -36.19 5.26
C ASN A 30 -0.94 -35.94 5.67
N THR A 31 -1.28 -34.68 5.87
CA THR A 31 -2.56 -34.21 6.43
C THR A 31 -3.17 -33.16 5.53
N THR A 32 -4.48 -33.27 5.32
CA THR A 32 -5.24 -32.26 4.59
C THR A 32 -6.26 -31.60 5.49
N TRP A 33 -6.22 -30.28 5.57
CA TRP A 33 -7.27 -29.47 6.16
C TRP A 33 -8.22 -29.04 5.05
N ASN A 34 -9.47 -29.50 5.11
CA ASN A 34 -10.48 -29.24 4.08
C ASN A 34 -11.61 -28.34 4.60
N VAL A 35 -12.43 -27.84 3.70
CA VAL A 35 -13.54 -26.93 4.03
C VAL A 35 -14.55 -27.55 4.99
N ALA A 36 -14.78 -28.87 4.93
CA ALA A 36 -15.75 -29.55 5.81
C ALA A 36 -15.32 -29.51 7.30
N GLY A 37 -14.01 -29.45 7.57
CA GLY A 37 -13.49 -29.30 8.94
C GLY A 37 -13.21 -27.86 9.37
N SER A 38 -13.42 -26.90 8.48
CA SER A 38 -13.19 -25.46 8.75
C SER A 38 -14.28 -24.89 9.68
N PRO A 39 -13.92 -23.96 10.61
CA PRO A 39 -12.58 -23.47 10.89
C PRO A 39 -11.75 -24.45 11.73
N TYR A 40 -10.43 -24.46 11.47
CA TYR A 40 -9.47 -25.21 12.27
C TYR A 40 -8.94 -24.34 13.40
N LEU A 41 -9.24 -24.70 14.66
CA LEU A 41 -8.77 -23.98 15.85
C LEU A 41 -7.45 -24.58 16.34
N VAL A 42 -6.38 -23.86 16.17
CA VAL A 42 -5.06 -24.15 16.75
C VAL A 42 -5.08 -23.79 18.23
N THR A 43 -5.25 -24.80 19.09
CA THR A 43 -5.31 -24.64 20.55
C THR A 43 -3.93 -24.73 21.22
N SER A 44 -2.94 -25.27 20.52
CA SER A 44 -1.53 -25.28 20.86
C SER A 44 -0.73 -25.34 19.57
N SER A 45 0.54 -24.93 19.62
CA SER A 45 1.41 -24.83 18.44
C SER A 45 1.39 -26.12 17.59
N ILE A 46 1.43 -25.93 16.27
CA ILE A 46 1.49 -27.00 15.28
C ILE A 46 2.92 -27.15 14.77
N VAL A 47 3.38 -28.38 14.58
CA VAL A 47 4.66 -28.69 13.94
C VAL A 47 4.45 -29.72 12.82
N VAL A 48 4.70 -29.31 11.58
CA VAL A 48 4.74 -30.22 10.43
C VAL A 48 6.12 -30.88 10.37
N PHE A 49 6.23 -32.15 10.64
CA PHE A 49 7.52 -32.87 10.76
C PHE A 49 8.22 -33.05 9.39
N PRO A 50 9.55 -33.22 9.36
CA PRO A 50 10.31 -33.47 8.15
C PRO A 50 9.75 -34.62 7.31
N GLY A 51 9.66 -34.39 5.97
CA GLY A 51 9.12 -35.35 5.02
C GLY A 51 7.59 -35.51 5.08
N LYS A 52 6.88 -34.67 5.86
CA LYS A 52 5.42 -34.64 5.90
C LYS A 52 4.90 -33.37 5.25
N THR A 53 3.67 -33.43 4.75
CA THR A 53 3.00 -32.34 4.08
C THR A 53 1.70 -32.01 4.80
N LEU A 54 1.54 -30.75 5.15
CA LEU A 54 0.24 -30.15 5.47
C LEU A 54 -0.31 -29.48 4.22
N THR A 55 -1.45 -29.95 3.73
CA THR A 55 -2.20 -29.31 2.63
C THR A 55 -3.42 -28.64 3.22
N ILE A 56 -3.62 -27.35 2.89
CA ILE A 56 -4.78 -26.57 3.29
C ILE A 56 -5.56 -26.20 2.01
N GLU A 57 -6.82 -26.63 1.96
CA GLU A 57 -7.65 -26.41 0.77
C GLU A 57 -8.17 -24.97 0.68
N PRO A 58 -8.51 -24.48 -0.54
CA PRO A 58 -9.12 -23.16 -0.71
C PRO A 58 -10.37 -22.96 0.15
N GLY A 59 -10.49 -21.76 0.76
CA GLY A 59 -11.63 -21.42 1.61
C GLY A 59 -11.55 -21.89 3.06
N VAL A 60 -10.49 -22.59 3.42
CA VAL A 60 -10.26 -22.99 4.83
C VAL A 60 -9.88 -21.78 5.67
N GLU A 61 -10.47 -21.70 6.87
CA GLU A 61 -10.09 -20.76 7.91
C GLU A 61 -9.31 -21.46 9.01
N VAL A 62 -8.16 -20.92 9.38
CA VAL A 62 -7.28 -21.36 10.46
C VAL A 62 -7.29 -20.30 11.54
N LEU A 63 -7.87 -20.62 12.68
CA LEU A 63 -7.97 -19.78 13.86
C LEU A 63 -6.89 -20.17 14.86
N VAL A 64 -6.14 -19.20 15.37
CA VAL A 64 -5.12 -19.46 16.39
C VAL A 64 -5.57 -18.87 17.73
N THR A 65 -5.54 -19.67 18.79
CA THR A 65 -5.87 -19.19 20.14
C THR A 65 -4.92 -18.08 20.55
N PRO A 66 -5.43 -16.90 20.92
CA PRO A 66 -4.58 -15.74 21.25
C PRO A 66 -3.93 -15.90 22.63
N ASP A 67 -2.74 -15.34 22.76
CA ASP A 67 -2.10 -15.05 24.04
C ASP A 67 -1.86 -13.53 24.15
N TYR A 68 -2.36 -12.94 25.21
CA TYR A 68 -2.25 -11.48 25.46
C TYR A 68 -1.18 -11.13 26.51
N SER A 69 -0.35 -12.10 26.91
CA SER A 69 0.68 -11.87 27.94
C SER A 69 1.84 -11.00 27.45
N PHE A 70 1.89 -10.62 26.16
CA PHE A 70 3.00 -9.95 25.49
C PHE A 70 4.36 -10.67 25.64
N ASN A 71 4.32 -11.95 26.05
CA ASN A 71 5.51 -12.80 26.11
C ASN A 71 5.54 -13.66 24.85
N THR A 72 6.45 -13.34 23.93
CA THR A 72 6.58 -14.07 22.68
C THR A 72 6.84 -15.56 22.86
N GLY A 73 7.41 -16.00 24.00
CA GLY A 73 7.61 -17.41 24.34
C GLY A 73 6.32 -18.19 24.57
N ASN A 74 5.20 -17.53 24.81
CA ASN A 74 3.90 -18.17 25.04
C ASN A 74 3.02 -18.19 23.78
N LEU A 75 3.37 -17.42 22.73
CA LEU A 75 2.58 -17.32 21.53
C LEU A 75 2.52 -18.64 20.77
N GLN A 76 1.33 -19.05 20.36
CA GLN A 76 1.15 -20.22 19.51
C GLN A 76 1.70 -19.95 18.10
N TYR A 77 2.24 -20.98 17.45
CA TYR A 77 2.84 -20.89 16.11
C TYR A 77 2.45 -22.08 15.24
N ILE A 78 2.64 -21.93 13.94
CA ILE A 78 2.63 -23.03 12.97
C ILE A 78 4.06 -23.16 12.44
N GLU A 79 4.76 -24.23 12.80
CA GLU A 79 6.14 -24.46 12.38
C GLU A 79 6.20 -25.52 11.30
N ILE A 80 6.83 -25.20 10.20
CA ILE A 80 7.00 -26.08 9.05
C ILE A 80 8.44 -26.58 9.03
N ARG A 81 8.64 -27.87 9.32
CA ARG A 81 9.90 -28.59 9.14
C ARG A 81 9.84 -29.54 7.93
N GLY A 82 8.64 -29.80 7.43
CA GLY A 82 8.33 -30.53 6.21
C GLY A 82 7.82 -29.59 5.13
N ASN A 83 6.64 -29.89 4.57
CA ASN A 83 6.08 -29.09 3.48
C ASN A 83 4.74 -28.49 3.89
N LEU A 84 4.48 -27.25 3.45
CA LEU A 84 3.19 -26.58 3.51
C LEU A 84 2.69 -26.29 2.09
N ILE A 85 1.47 -26.70 1.78
CA ILE A 85 0.75 -26.34 0.56
C ILE A 85 -0.54 -25.64 0.97
N ALA A 86 -0.62 -24.33 0.75
CA ALA A 86 -1.76 -23.49 1.11
C ALA A 86 -2.13 -22.59 -0.08
N LEU A 87 -2.70 -23.20 -1.11
CA LEU A 87 -3.07 -22.53 -2.36
C LEU A 87 -4.57 -22.25 -2.36
N GLY A 88 -4.92 -21.03 -1.99
CA GLY A 88 -6.28 -20.51 -2.11
C GLY A 88 -6.65 -20.14 -3.53
N THR A 89 -7.85 -19.57 -3.70
CA THR A 89 -8.27 -18.93 -4.95
C THR A 89 -8.78 -17.52 -4.65
N PRO A 90 -8.87 -16.62 -5.62
CA PRO A 90 -9.39 -15.26 -5.39
C PRO A 90 -10.79 -15.27 -4.75
N SER A 91 -11.66 -16.21 -5.14
CA SER A 91 -13.01 -16.35 -4.57
C SER A 91 -13.06 -17.11 -3.24
N ASN A 92 -12.06 -17.96 -2.96
CA ASN A 92 -11.98 -18.78 -1.76
C ASN A 92 -10.55 -18.74 -1.18
N PRO A 93 -10.11 -17.58 -0.64
CA PRO A 93 -8.79 -17.46 -0.03
C PRO A 93 -8.71 -18.32 1.24
N ILE A 94 -7.50 -18.74 1.56
CA ILE A 94 -7.22 -19.38 2.87
C ILE A 94 -7.00 -18.24 3.88
N VAL A 95 -7.55 -18.37 5.09
CA VAL A 95 -7.45 -17.33 6.12
C VAL A 95 -6.73 -17.86 7.35
N PHE A 96 -5.67 -17.19 7.76
CA PHE A 96 -4.97 -17.41 9.02
C PHE A 96 -5.16 -16.17 9.90
N ARG A 97 -5.74 -16.34 11.09
CA ARG A 97 -5.95 -15.22 12.00
C ARG A 97 -6.09 -15.65 13.46
N SER A 98 -6.05 -14.70 14.35
CA SER A 98 -6.47 -14.92 15.75
C SER A 98 -7.92 -15.39 15.84
N SER A 99 -8.22 -16.23 16.82
CA SER A 99 -9.61 -16.59 17.16
C SER A 99 -10.32 -15.51 18.00
N ALA A 100 -9.63 -14.43 18.36
CA ALA A 100 -10.23 -13.30 19.05
C ALA A 100 -11.35 -12.67 18.24
N THR A 101 -12.44 -12.26 18.91
CA THR A 101 -13.63 -11.69 18.27
C THR A 101 -13.58 -10.18 18.14
N GLU A 102 -12.74 -9.50 18.93
CA GLU A 102 -12.61 -8.04 18.95
C GLU A 102 -11.14 -7.63 18.98
N ASN A 103 -10.74 -6.78 18.05
CA ASN A 103 -9.43 -6.11 17.95
C ASN A 103 -8.27 -6.89 18.59
N PRO A 104 -7.88 -8.03 18.02
CA PRO A 104 -6.91 -8.94 18.67
C PRO A 104 -5.54 -8.31 18.91
N GLY A 105 -5.19 -7.25 18.16
CA GLY A 105 -3.84 -6.69 18.15
C GLY A 105 -2.84 -7.53 17.35
N SER A 106 -1.69 -6.96 17.07
CA SER A 106 -0.65 -7.55 16.20
C SER A 106 0.31 -8.53 16.92
N HIS A 107 -0.05 -9.06 18.09
CA HIS A 107 0.86 -9.88 18.92
C HIS A 107 0.15 -11.09 19.53
N THR A 108 -0.93 -11.54 18.93
CA THR A 108 -1.78 -12.57 19.57
C THR A 108 -1.33 -14.00 19.28
N TRP A 109 -0.55 -14.21 18.25
CA TRP A 109 0.10 -15.47 17.91
C TRP A 109 1.41 -15.19 17.16
N MET A 110 2.31 -16.19 17.12
CA MET A 110 3.66 -15.97 16.60
C MET A 110 3.70 -15.81 15.08
N GLY A 111 2.90 -16.57 14.33
CA GLY A 111 2.92 -16.66 12.88
C GLY A 111 3.30 -18.03 12.35
N ILE A 112 3.68 -18.08 11.06
CA ILE A 112 4.09 -19.31 10.35
C ILE A 112 5.61 -19.28 10.20
N ASN A 113 6.29 -20.25 10.83
CA ASN A 113 7.74 -20.38 10.84
C ASN A 113 8.20 -21.46 9.85
N ILE A 114 9.00 -21.07 8.86
CA ILE A 114 9.57 -21.99 7.87
C ILE A 114 10.98 -22.38 8.29
N LYS A 115 11.17 -23.64 8.65
CA LYS A 115 12.46 -24.20 9.08
C LYS A 115 13.28 -24.65 7.87
N GLY A 116 13.79 -23.70 7.09
CA GLY A 116 14.67 -23.98 5.96
C GLY A 116 15.90 -24.79 6.36
N SER A 117 16.44 -24.55 7.57
CA SER A 117 17.54 -25.36 8.14
C SER A 117 17.24 -26.85 8.25
N GLN A 118 15.97 -27.24 8.20
CA GLN A 118 15.49 -28.63 8.23
C GLN A 118 14.95 -29.12 6.87
N GLY A 119 15.14 -28.33 5.80
CA GLY A 119 14.66 -28.64 4.47
C GLY A 119 13.17 -28.39 4.25
N ALA A 120 12.58 -27.50 5.05
CA ALA A 120 11.19 -27.10 4.89
C ALA A 120 10.97 -26.41 3.55
N THR A 121 9.81 -26.66 2.94
CA THR A 121 9.33 -25.93 1.77
C THR A 121 7.91 -25.45 1.98
N PHE A 122 7.52 -24.39 1.25
CA PHE A 122 6.14 -23.95 1.27
C PHE A 122 5.70 -23.42 -0.10
N GLN A 123 4.41 -23.50 -0.34
CA GLN A 123 3.72 -22.87 -1.46
C GLN A 123 2.46 -22.23 -0.89
N MET A 124 2.38 -20.92 -0.95
CA MET A 124 1.25 -20.15 -0.44
C MET A 124 0.84 -19.09 -1.46
N ASP A 125 -0.43 -19.05 -1.78
CA ASP A 125 -0.99 -18.08 -2.73
C ASP A 125 -2.48 -17.82 -2.43
N ASN A 126 -3.01 -16.65 -2.77
CA ASN A 126 -4.40 -16.27 -2.48
C ASN A 126 -4.79 -16.55 -1.01
N PHE A 127 -4.06 -15.99 -0.07
CA PHE A 127 -4.31 -16.18 1.35
C PHE A 127 -4.36 -14.84 2.10
N LYS A 128 -4.91 -14.89 3.31
CA LYS A 128 -4.97 -13.78 4.27
C LYS A 128 -4.28 -14.20 5.55
N LEU A 129 -3.37 -13.36 6.07
CA LEU A 129 -2.62 -13.63 7.27
C LEU A 129 -2.68 -12.43 8.20
N PHE A 130 -3.31 -12.61 9.37
CA PHE A 130 -3.68 -11.52 10.25
C PHE A 130 -3.24 -11.75 11.69
N ASP A 131 -3.05 -10.65 12.44
CA ASP A 131 -2.97 -10.57 13.89
C ASP A 131 -1.73 -11.25 14.51
N SER A 132 -0.69 -11.49 13.73
CA SER A 132 0.50 -12.21 14.20
C SER A 132 1.62 -11.27 14.64
N TYR A 133 2.56 -11.83 15.42
CA TYR A 133 3.82 -11.16 15.71
C TYR A 133 4.75 -11.18 14.48
N TYR A 134 5.08 -12.36 13.96
CA TYR A 134 5.73 -12.57 12.67
C TYR A 134 4.75 -13.28 11.74
N GLY A 135 4.27 -12.64 10.68
CA GLY A 135 3.33 -13.27 9.77
C GLY A 135 3.89 -14.54 9.15
N LEU A 136 4.85 -14.37 8.26
CA LEU A 136 5.59 -15.47 7.64
C LEU A 136 7.09 -15.20 7.80
N TYR A 137 7.83 -16.16 8.40
CA TYR A 137 9.25 -15.97 8.67
C TYR A 137 10.04 -17.27 8.53
N ASN A 138 11.36 -17.16 8.26
CA ASN A 138 12.27 -18.30 8.17
C ASN A 138 13.45 -18.17 9.14
N ASP A 139 14.15 -19.27 9.36
CA ASP A 139 15.28 -19.37 10.29
C ASP A 139 16.66 -19.35 9.63
N ILE A 140 16.72 -19.30 8.30
CA ILE A 140 17.97 -19.23 7.54
C ILE A 140 17.87 -18.22 6.40
N SER A 141 19.02 -17.78 5.93
CA SER A 141 19.13 -17.04 4.67
C SER A 141 19.15 -18.03 3.51
N GLU A 142 18.33 -17.76 2.49
CA GLU A 142 18.17 -18.60 1.31
C GLU A 142 18.51 -17.81 0.03
N PRO A 143 19.78 -17.44 -0.17
CA PRO A 143 20.17 -16.65 -1.33
C PRO A 143 19.88 -17.42 -2.63
N GLY A 144 19.22 -16.75 -3.59
CA GLY A 144 18.83 -17.34 -4.87
C GLY A 144 17.54 -18.19 -4.81
N VAL A 145 16.89 -18.28 -3.65
CA VAL A 145 15.53 -18.79 -3.55
C VAL A 145 14.56 -17.64 -3.75
N SER A 146 13.51 -17.86 -4.52
CA SER A 146 12.49 -16.84 -4.81
C SER A 146 11.11 -17.34 -4.40
N TYR A 147 10.40 -16.51 -3.64
CA TYR A 147 9.02 -16.77 -3.23
C TYR A 147 8.07 -15.79 -3.92
N ASN A 148 6.97 -16.32 -4.45
CA ASN A 148 5.97 -15.53 -5.15
C ASN A 148 4.67 -15.53 -4.35
N PHE A 149 4.10 -14.34 -4.17
CA PHE A 149 2.86 -14.11 -3.47
C PHE A 149 1.89 -13.34 -4.37
N ASN A 150 0.75 -13.96 -4.71
CA ASN A 150 -0.27 -13.32 -5.53
C ASN A 150 -1.58 -13.21 -4.76
N ASN A 151 -2.24 -12.05 -4.85
CA ASN A 151 -3.53 -11.78 -4.21
C ASN A 151 -3.54 -12.09 -2.70
N CYS A 152 -2.44 -11.76 -2.00
CA CYS A 152 -2.31 -12.02 -0.57
C CYS A 152 -2.65 -10.77 0.24
N HIS A 153 -3.22 -10.96 1.43
CA HIS A 153 -3.53 -9.86 2.33
C HIS A 153 -2.89 -10.09 3.69
N PHE A 154 -2.01 -9.17 4.08
CA PHE A 154 -1.34 -9.13 5.37
C PHE A 154 -1.89 -7.96 6.19
N LYS A 155 -2.51 -8.25 7.32
CA LYS A 155 -3.16 -7.21 8.12
C LYS A 155 -2.87 -7.36 9.60
N ASN A 156 -2.65 -6.24 10.27
CA ASN A 156 -2.52 -6.18 11.73
C ASN A 156 -1.43 -7.12 12.27
N ASN A 157 -0.34 -7.31 11.52
CA ASN A 157 0.83 -8.05 11.97
C ASN A 157 1.88 -7.07 12.50
N ASN A 158 2.71 -7.49 13.48
CA ASN A 158 3.85 -6.66 13.87
C ASN A 158 4.90 -6.63 12.75
N TYR A 159 5.22 -7.81 12.20
CA TYR A 159 5.99 -7.99 10.96
C TYR A 159 5.18 -8.86 10.02
N ALA A 160 4.78 -8.36 8.86
CA ALA A 160 3.96 -9.17 7.96
C ALA A 160 4.76 -10.30 7.32
N ILE A 161 5.99 -10.02 6.85
CA ILE A 161 6.90 -11.01 6.27
C ILE A 161 8.33 -10.71 6.71
N GLN A 162 9.04 -11.76 7.14
CA GLN A 162 10.45 -11.75 7.48
C GLN A 162 11.14 -12.99 6.89
N LEU A 163 11.29 -13.00 5.57
CA LEU A 163 11.95 -14.08 4.83
C LEU A 163 13.26 -13.58 4.21
N ASN A 164 14.33 -14.31 4.41
CA ASN A 164 15.65 -14.01 3.86
C ASN A 164 15.82 -14.67 2.49
N ALA A 165 15.13 -14.15 1.47
CA ALA A 165 15.04 -14.70 0.12
C ALA A 165 14.64 -13.58 -0.87
N ASP A 166 14.59 -13.88 -2.16
CA ASP A 166 13.97 -12.97 -3.14
C ASP A 166 12.44 -13.06 -3.02
N LEU A 167 11.77 -11.91 -2.93
CA LEU A 167 10.32 -11.85 -2.71
C LEU A 167 9.63 -11.11 -3.85
N ASN A 168 8.63 -11.74 -4.43
CA ASN A 168 7.81 -11.18 -5.50
C ASN A 168 6.35 -11.09 -5.06
N TYR A 169 5.84 -9.87 -5.01
CA TYR A 169 4.45 -9.58 -4.67
C TYR A 169 3.68 -9.10 -5.89
N SER A 170 2.51 -9.69 -6.14
CA SER A 170 1.58 -9.26 -7.18
C SER A 170 0.18 -9.13 -6.61
N ASN A 171 -0.46 -7.97 -6.81
CA ASN A 171 -1.83 -7.71 -6.33
C ASN A 171 -2.02 -7.96 -4.83
N CYS A 172 -1.00 -7.69 -4.01
CA CYS A 172 -1.04 -7.91 -2.57
C CYS A 172 -1.47 -6.65 -1.82
N LEU A 173 -2.11 -6.86 -0.66
CA LEU A 173 -2.49 -5.81 0.27
C LEU A 173 -1.73 -5.99 1.59
N PHE A 174 -1.04 -4.93 2.01
CA PHE A 174 -0.41 -4.81 3.33
C PHE A 174 -1.11 -3.67 4.09
N GLU A 175 -1.85 -4.01 5.15
CA GLU A 175 -2.72 -3.06 5.84
C GLU A 175 -2.51 -3.10 7.35
N LEU A 176 -2.36 -1.93 7.98
CA LEU A 176 -2.27 -1.80 9.45
C LEU A 176 -1.18 -2.68 10.08
N ASN A 177 -0.10 -2.98 9.35
CA ASN A 177 1.00 -3.73 9.92
C ASN A 177 1.86 -2.80 10.78
N GLY A 178 2.27 -3.33 11.93
CA GLY A 178 2.56 -2.55 13.10
C GLY A 178 3.95 -1.96 13.18
N VAL A 179 4.39 -1.82 14.42
CA VAL A 179 5.56 -1.07 14.89
C VAL A 179 6.89 -1.54 14.27
N GLY A 180 6.89 -2.73 13.66
CA GLY A 180 8.06 -3.26 12.99
C GLY A 180 8.11 -2.88 11.51
N GLN A 181 7.47 -3.67 10.63
CA GLN A 181 7.64 -3.48 9.19
C GLN A 181 6.59 -4.31 8.42
N ALA A 182 5.93 -3.70 7.42
CA ALA A 182 4.93 -4.44 6.64
C ALA A 182 5.57 -5.55 5.81
N ALA A 183 6.67 -5.25 5.15
CA ALA A 183 7.42 -6.23 4.36
C ALA A 183 8.90 -6.06 4.64
N GLN A 184 9.40 -6.76 5.65
CA GLN A 184 10.82 -6.79 5.93
C GLN A 184 11.51 -7.84 5.10
N ILE A 185 12.68 -7.47 4.59
CA ILE A 185 13.58 -8.39 3.94
C ILE A 185 14.99 -8.09 4.36
N SER A 186 15.71 -9.13 4.61
CA SER A 186 17.14 -9.07 4.70
C SER A 186 17.72 -9.96 3.59
N TYR A 187 18.64 -9.44 2.81
CA TYR A 187 19.52 -10.17 1.88
C TYR A 187 18.93 -10.65 0.54
N GLY A 188 17.69 -10.30 0.17
CA GLY A 188 17.11 -10.63 -1.13
C GLY A 188 16.71 -9.41 -1.95
N THR A 189 16.23 -9.63 -3.16
CA THR A 189 15.56 -8.63 -4.00
C THR A 189 14.07 -8.64 -3.70
N LEU A 190 13.48 -7.45 -3.58
CA LEU A 190 12.03 -7.28 -3.50
C LEU A 190 11.49 -6.76 -4.82
N THR A 191 10.48 -7.44 -5.35
CA THR A 191 9.67 -6.95 -6.45
C THR A 191 8.23 -6.83 -6.01
N ALA A 192 7.60 -5.67 -6.22
CA ALA A 192 6.18 -5.47 -5.93
C ALA A 192 5.48 -4.85 -7.14
N THR A 193 4.40 -5.47 -7.59
CA THR A 193 3.62 -5.00 -8.73
C THR A 193 2.13 -4.97 -8.37
N ASN A 194 1.47 -3.85 -8.64
CA ASN A 194 0.04 -3.65 -8.36
C ASN A 194 -0.32 -3.91 -6.88
N CYS A 195 0.56 -3.57 -5.94
CA CYS A 195 0.35 -3.78 -4.52
C CYS A 195 -0.11 -2.51 -3.81
N GLN A 196 -0.75 -2.70 -2.65
CA GLN A 196 -1.15 -1.59 -1.80
C GLN A 196 -0.53 -1.73 -0.41
N PHE A 197 -0.02 -0.61 0.11
CA PHE A 197 0.55 -0.49 1.44
C PHE A 197 -0.21 0.60 2.19
N LEU A 198 -1.13 0.19 3.07
CA LEU A 198 -2.12 1.09 3.68
C LEU A 198 -1.94 1.16 5.20
N ASN A 199 -1.73 2.36 5.73
CA ASN A 199 -1.67 2.61 7.18
C ASN A 199 -0.65 1.73 7.92
N ASN A 200 0.48 1.43 7.30
CA ASN A 200 1.56 0.68 7.92
C ASN A 200 2.54 1.63 8.62
N PHE A 201 3.26 1.13 9.64
CA PHE A 201 4.35 1.90 10.22
C PHE A 201 5.51 2.06 9.22
N CYS A 202 5.91 0.97 8.56
CA CYS A 202 6.92 1.01 7.50
C CYS A 202 6.60 -0.02 6.43
N SER A 203 6.70 0.38 5.14
CA SER A 203 6.39 -0.53 4.04
C SER A 203 7.56 -1.46 3.71
N PHE A 204 8.77 -0.92 3.54
CA PHE A 204 9.96 -1.70 3.19
C PHE A 204 11.17 -1.28 4.02
N THR A 205 11.99 -2.26 4.41
CA THR A 205 13.31 -2.01 5.02
C THR A 205 14.31 -3.07 4.58
N TRP A 206 15.59 -2.67 4.43
CA TRP A 206 16.76 -3.55 4.33
C TRP A 206 16.64 -4.70 3.31
N SER A 207 16.56 -4.39 2.04
CA SER A 207 16.75 -5.36 0.94
C SER A 207 18.00 -5.02 0.12
N ASN A 208 18.50 -5.97 -0.68
CA ASN A 208 19.63 -5.70 -1.55
C ASN A 208 19.24 -4.79 -2.73
N ALA A 209 18.03 -4.98 -3.24
CA ALA A 209 17.42 -4.14 -4.27
C ALA A 209 15.90 -4.18 -4.16
N VAL A 210 15.25 -3.10 -4.58
CA VAL A 210 13.78 -2.98 -4.57
C VAL A 210 13.31 -2.56 -5.96
N ASN A 211 12.34 -3.28 -6.53
CA ASN A 211 11.69 -2.92 -7.79
C ASN A 211 10.17 -2.85 -7.58
N VAL A 212 9.62 -1.65 -7.69
CA VAL A 212 8.22 -1.41 -7.36
C VAL A 212 7.52 -0.71 -8.52
N THR A 213 6.45 -1.30 -9.00
CA THR A 213 5.71 -0.79 -10.15
C THR A 213 4.21 -0.78 -9.87
N ASN A 214 3.54 0.32 -10.23
CA ASN A 214 2.08 0.48 -10.11
C ASN A 214 1.56 0.24 -8.68
N CYS A 215 2.26 0.69 -7.66
CA CYS A 215 1.87 0.47 -6.26
C CYS A 215 1.34 1.74 -5.60
N LEU A 216 0.46 1.54 -4.62
CA LEU A 216 -0.09 2.60 -3.77
C LEU A 216 0.49 2.51 -2.36
N PHE A 217 0.99 3.63 -1.85
CA PHE A 217 1.45 3.83 -0.47
C PHE A 217 0.62 4.93 0.15
N GLN A 218 -0.26 4.58 1.09
CA GLN A 218 -1.17 5.55 1.67
C GLN A 218 -1.28 5.44 3.19
N GLY A 219 -1.23 6.59 3.86
CA GLY A 219 -1.42 6.67 5.32
C GLY A 219 -0.30 6.03 6.13
N ASN A 220 0.86 5.74 5.53
CA ASN A 220 1.97 5.11 6.21
C ASN A 220 2.82 6.14 6.95
N THR A 221 3.46 5.73 8.07
CA THR A 221 4.41 6.60 8.76
C THR A 221 5.72 6.68 7.97
N ASN A 222 6.33 5.54 7.66
CA ASN A 222 7.51 5.45 6.81
C ASN A 222 7.26 4.46 5.68
N ASN A 223 7.68 4.76 4.44
CA ASN A 223 7.48 3.81 3.37
C ASN A 223 8.74 3.03 3.03
N ILE A 224 9.85 3.72 2.82
CA ILE A 224 11.06 3.10 2.31
C ILE A 224 12.24 3.55 3.15
N ILE A 225 13.00 2.60 3.65
CA ILE A 225 14.22 2.82 4.43
C ILE A 225 15.35 1.96 3.85
N GLY A 226 16.37 2.59 3.28
CA GLY A 226 17.72 2.08 3.20
C GLY A 226 18.10 1.13 2.05
N SER A 227 17.34 0.94 0.97
CA SER A 227 17.79 0.07 -0.14
C SER A 227 17.65 0.73 -1.49
N PRO A 228 18.69 0.72 -2.33
CA PRO A 228 18.56 1.28 -3.68
C PRO A 228 17.52 0.52 -4.49
N GLY A 229 16.79 1.21 -5.36
CA GLY A 229 15.76 0.57 -6.15
C GLY A 229 15.11 1.45 -7.19
N VAL A 230 14.20 0.84 -7.93
CA VAL A 230 13.40 1.50 -8.96
C VAL A 230 11.95 1.55 -8.52
N PHE A 231 11.38 2.76 -8.53
CA PHE A 231 9.96 3.01 -8.28
C PHE A 231 9.36 3.64 -9.52
N GLU A 232 8.42 2.96 -10.12
CA GLU A 232 7.80 3.39 -11.36
C GLU A 232 6.29 3.37 -11.25
N ASN A 233 5.63 4.45 -11.71
CA ASN A 233 4.18 4.58 -11.73
C ASN A 233 3.53 4.38 -10.34
N CYS A 234 4.21 4.77 -9.27
CA CYS A 234 3.74 4.60 -7.90
C CYS A 234 3.09 5.86 -7.35
N GLN A 235 2.23 5.68 -6.36
CA GLN A 235 1.55 6.78 -5.67
C GLN A 235 1.87 6.76 -4.18
N PHE A 236 2.22 7.92 -3.65
CA PHE A 236 2.52 8.15 -2.24
C PHE A 236 1.58 9.23 -1.73
N ILE A 237 0.54 8.84 -0.97
CA ILE A 237 -0.56 9.73 -0.61
C ILE A 237 -0.77 9.75 0.89
N ASN A 238 -0.83 10.95 1.49
CA ASN A 238 -1.15 11.14 2.92
C ASN A 238 -0.25 10.31 3.84
N ASN A 239 1.06 10.28 3.58
CA ASN A 239 2.04 9.64 4.43
C ASN A 239 2.75 10.69 5.31
N GLU A 240 3.33 10.27 6.45
CA GLU A 240 4.30 11.12 7.17
C GLU A 240 5.51 11.38 6.27
N PHE A 241 6.10 10.31 5.73
CA PHE A 241 7.13 10.37 4.69
C PHE A 241 6.73 9.50 3.50
N GLY A 242 6.68 10.06 2.30
CA GLY A 242 6.58 9.28 1.06
C GLY A 242 7.82 8.37 0.92
N PHE A 243 9.00 8.95 1.06
CA PHE A 243 10.28 8.27 1.28
C PHE A 243 10.99 8.89 2.48
N ALA A 244 11.33 8.07 3.48
CA ALA A 244 12.12 8.52 4.62
C ALA A 244 13.62 8.64 4.28
N GLU A 245 14.14 7.70 3.48
CA GLU A 245 15.54 7.68 3.04
C GLU A 245 15.62 7.16 1.60
N ALA A 246 15.84 8.04 0.64
CA ALA A 246 15.88 7.72 -0.77
C ALA A 246 17.33 7.73 -1.32
N TYR A 247 18.19 6.86 -0.82
CA TYR A 247 19.58 6.78 -1.30
C TYR A 247 19.71 5.89 -2.54
N GLY A 248 20.17 6.49 -3.65
CA GLY A 248 20.49 5.77 -4.88
C GLY A 248 19.26 5.18 -5.59
N HIS A 249 18.08 5.74 -5.39
CA HIS A 249 16.86 5.30 -6.05
C HIS A 249 16.68 5.96 -7.42
N THR A 250 16.00 5.24 -8.31
CA THR A 250 15.35 5.81 -9.49
C THR A 250 13.86 5.90 -9.22
N ILE A 251 13.32 7.12 -9.20
CA ILE A 251 11.91 7.41 -8.96
C ILE A 251 11.38 8.06 -10.23
N GLN A 252 10.51 7.37 -10.94
CA GLN A 252 10.02 7.85 -12.23
C GLN A 252 8.50 7.68 -12.37
N ASN A 253 7.87 8.68 -12.99
CA ASN A 253 6.43 8.68 -13.23
C ASN A 253 5.60 8.48 -11.94
N CYS A 254 6.08 8.97 -10.80
CA CYS A 254 5.46 8.79 -9.51
C CYS A 254 4.67 10.03 -9.09
N TYR A 255 3.69 9.83 -8.21
CA TYR A 255 2.82 10.88 -7.70
C TYR A 255 2.90 10.95 -6.18
N PHE A 256 3.25 12.14 -5.66
CA PHE A 256 3.37 12.42 -4.23
C PHE A 256 2.38 13.51 -3.83
N SER A 257 1.40 13.18 -3.00
CA SER A 257 0.40 14.16 -2.60
C SER A 257 0.00 14.02 -1.14
N GLN A 258 -0.26 15.15 -0.50
CA GLN A 258 -0.75 15.23 0.87
C GLN A 258 0.20 14.58 1.92
N ASN A 259 1.48 14.40 1.58
CA ASN A 259 2.46 13.91 2.53
C ASN A 259 2.97 15.07 3.42
N ASN A 260 3.38 14.77 4.66
CA ASN A 260 4.14 15.75 5.43
C ASN A 260 5.47 16.05 4.73
N VAL A 261 6.20 15.00 4.33
CA VAL A 261 7.35 15.14 3.42
C VAL A 261 7.22 14.13 2.29
N GLY A 262 7.24 14.60 1.03
CA GLY A 262 7.22 13.70 -0.11
C GLY A 262 8.47 12.81 -0.14
N ILE A 263 9.66 13.42 -0.16
CA ILE A 263 10.94 12.69 -0.05
C ILE A 263 11.85 13.43 0.94
N GLU A 264 12.25 12.77 2.03
CA GLU A 264 13.06 13.37 3.11
C GLU A 264 14.55 13.50 2.74
N ASN A 265 15.11 12.53 2.04
CA ASN A 265 16.54 12.54 1.68
C ASN A 265 16.75 11.82 0.35
N THR A 266 17.35 12.53 -0.60
CA THR A 266 17.44 12.07 -1.99
C THR A 266 18.86 11.64 -2.41
N GLY A 267 19.79 11.48 -1.50
CA GLY A 267 21.22 11.29 -1.81
C GLY A 267 21.51 10.27 -2.91
N GLY A 268 22.15 10.71 -4.01
CA GLY A 268 22.47 9.86 -5.15
C GLY A 268 21.29 9.37 -5.98
N SER A 269 20.09 9.89 -5.76
CA SER A 269 18.88 9.44 -6.45
C SER A 269 18.61 10.21 -7.73
N THR A 270 17.90 9.57 -8.65
CA THR A 270 17.35 10.17 -9.87
C THR A 270 15.82 10.25 -9.73
N ILE A 271 15.27 11.45 -9.80
CA ILE A 271 13.83 11.71 -9.69
C ILE A 271 13.40 12.40 -10.99
N VAL A 272 12.56 11.74 -11.75
CA VAL A 272 12.21 12.19 -13.10
C VAL A 272 10.73 11.96 -13.41
N ASN A 273 10.14 12.86 -14.20
CA ASN A 273 8.75 12.78 -14.69
C ASN A 273 7.73 12.52 -13.55
N SER A 274 7.97 13.07 -12.38
CA SER A 274 7.13 12.83 -11.20
C SER A 274 6.43 14.12 -10.76
N VAL A 275 5.30 13.97 -10.08
CA VAL A 275 4.49 15.09 -9.59
C VAL A 275 4.48 15.12 -8.09
N PHE A 276 4.70 16.31 -7.55
CA PHE A 276 4.64 16.62 -6.13
C PHE A 276 3.67 17.75 -5.90
N GLU A 277 2.51 17.45 -5.29
CA GLU A 277 1.53 18.49 -5.02
C GLU A 277 0.87 18.33 -3.65
N ASN A 278 0.45 19.44 -3.07
CA ASN A 278 -0.25 19.47 -1.78
C ASN A 278 0.52 18.82 -0.61
N ASN A 279 1.84 18.73 -0.68
CA ASN A 279 2.67 18.27 0.43
C ASN A 279 3.07 19.45 1.32
N THR A 280 3.42 19.20 2.61
CA THR A 280 4.05 20.24 3.43
C THR A 280 5.45 20.54 2.89
N ILE A 281 6.27 19.54 2.63
CA ILE A 281 7.54 19.69 1.89
C ILE A 281 7.52 18.65 0.76
N ALA A 282 7.68 19.11 -0.48
CA ALA A 282 7.71 18.16 -1.58
C ALA A 282 8.98 17.30 -1.55
N LEU A 283 10.17 17.94 -1.51
CA LEU A 283 11.45 17.23 -1.52
C LEU A 283 12.49 17.93 -0.66
N LYS A 284 13.32 17.13 0.02
CA LYS A 284 14.61 17.57 0.59
C LYS A 284 15.75 16.96 -0.21
N ILE A 285 16.52 17.81 -0.86
CA ILE A 285 17.59 17.44 -1.79
C ILE A 285 18.90 17.27 -1.04
N ALA A 286 19.52 16.10 -1.16
CA ALA A 286 20.87 15.80 -0.68
C ALA A 286 21.89 15.70 -1.85
N ASP A 287 23.14 15.39 -1.51
CA ASP A 287 24.24 15.33 -2.48
C ASP A 287 24.00 14.33 -3.63
N ASN A 288 24.51 14.66 -4.81
CA ASN A 288 24.47 13.82 -6.02
C ASN A 288 23.03 13.46 -6.48
N THR A 289 22.04 14.25 -6.14
CA THR A 289 20.66 14.07 -6.61
C THR A 289 20.49 14.65 -8.02
N SER A 290 19.75 13.93 -8.85
CA SER A 290 19.25 14.42 -10.15
C SER A 290 17.74 14.56 -10.08
N LEU A 291 17.25 15.81 -10.16
CA LEU A 291 15.83 16.18 -10.16
C LEU A 291 15.50 16.85 -11.49
N THR A 292 14.86 16.10 -12.40
CA THR A 292 14.63 16.59 -13.77
C THR A 292 13.23 16.25 -14.30
N ASN A 293 12.65 17.14 -15.07
CA ASN A 293 11.33 16.98 -15.69
C ASN A 293 10.20 16.65 -14.67
N ASN A 294 10.22 17.25 -13.49
CA ASN A 294 9.18 17.04 -12.50
C ASN A 294 8.25 18.25 -12.41
N GLU A 295 7.02 18.03 -11.94
CA GLU A 295 6.08 19.07 -11.58
C GLU A 295 5.95 19.18 -10.05
N ILE A 296 6.35 20.32 -9.48
CA ILE A 296 6.43 20.56 -8.02
C ILE A 296 5.60 21.80 -7.73
N VAL A 297 4.32 21.59 -7.46
CA VAL A 297 3.32 22.67 -7.40
C VAL A 297 2.40 22.54 -6.20
N ASN A 298 1.85 23.67 -5.75
CA ASN A 298 0.84 23.69 -4.68
C ASN A 298 1.29 23.05 -3.35
N ASN A 299 2.60 22.94 -3.08
CA ASN A 299 3.10 22.51 -1.78
C ASN A 299 3.25 23.72 -0.86
N GLN A 300 3.48 23.51 0.44
CA GLN A 300 3.90 24.62 1.28
C GLN A 300 5.35 25.01 0.92
N ILE A 301 6.25 24.04 0.83
CA ILE A 301 7.63 24.19 0.34
C ILE A 301 7.84 23.21 -0.82
N GLY A 302 8.31 23.72 -1.97
CA GLY A 302 8.63 22.90 -3.13
C GLY A 302 9.90 22.09 -2.89
N VAL A 303 11.07 22.70 -3.06
CA VAL A 303 12.37 22.04 -2.96
C VAL A 303 13.19 22.68 -1.84
N ALA A 304 13.64 21.88 -0.88
CA ALA A 304 14.57 22.30 0.17
C ALA A 304 15.93 21.62 -0.05
N VAL A 305 16.96 22.39 -0.38
CA VAL A 305 18.32 21.85 -0.61
C VAL A 305 19.08 21.82 0.70
N THR A 306 19.41 20.60 1.14
CA THR A 306 20.15 20.28 2.37
C THR A 306 21.50 19.67 2.11
N ALA A 307 21.91 19.58 0.83
CA ALA A 307 23.13 18.93 0.37
C ALA A 307 24.38 19.52 1.02
N TYR A 308 25.31 18.70 1.48
CA TYR A 308 26.60 19.15 1.93
C TYR A 308 27.41 19.81 0.79
N ASN A 309 27.29 19.28 -0.43
CA ASN A 309 27.86 19.83 -1.64
C ASN A 309 26.76 20.06 -2.70
N PRO A 310 26.01 21.15 -2.65
CA PRO A 310 24.88 21.39 -3.54
C PRO A 310 25.27 21.49 -5.01
N THR A 311 26.55 21.77 -5.33
CA THR A 311 27.03 21.76 -6.72
C THR A 311 27.10 20.36 -7.35
N SER A 312 26.99 19.32 -6.56
CA SER A 312 26.87 17.92 -7.04
C SER A 312 25.45 17.55 -7.44
N THR A 313 24.47 18.42 -7.17
CA THR A 313 23.06 18.17 -7.50
C THR A 313 22.71 18.78 -8.86
N ILE A 314 21.75 18.16 -9.53
CA ILE A 314 21.16 18.65 -10.77
C ILE A 314 19.69 18.94 -10.49
N ILE A 315 19.28 20.19 -10.65
CA ILE A 315 17.88 20.62 -10.55
C ILE A 315 17.58 21.38 -11.84
N SER A 316 17.03 20.68 -12.84
CA SER A 316 16.78 21.28 -14.16
C SER A 316 15.52 20.75 -14.82
N ASP A 317 14.97 21.55 -15.71
CA ASP A 317 13.82 21.19 -16.54
C ASP A 317 12.56 20.82 -15.71
N ASN A 318 12.45 21.35 -14.48
CA ASN A 318 11.28 21.14 -13.64
C ASN A 318 10.34 22.36 -13.70
N LYS A 319 9.06 22.09 -13.48
CA LYS A 319 8.08 23.12 -13.15
C LYS A 319 8.00 23.26 -11.63
N ILE A 320 8.46 24.38 -11.08
CA ILE A 320 8.51 24.63 -9.63
C ILE A 320 7.78 25.94 -9.33
N CYS A 321 6.50 25.90 -9.06
CA CYS A 321 5.71 27.11 -8.86
C CYS A 321 4.45 26.89 -8.01
N PHE A 322 3.82 27.99 -7.63
CA PHE A 322 2.60 28.01 -6.81
C PHE A 322 2.76 27.32 -5.45
N ASN A 323 4.00 27.15 -4.96
CA ASN A 323 4.22 26.67 -3.61
C ASN A 323 4.02 27.82 -2.63
N ALA A 324 3.27 27.57 -1.56
CA ALA A 324 2.68 28.65 -0.75
C ALA A 324 3.70 29.50 0.00
N GLN A 325 4.84 28.94 0.40
CA GLN A 325 5.89 29.65 1.14
C GLN A 325 7.14 29.84 0.28
N TYR A 326 7.71 28.77 -0.24
CA TYR A 326 8.89 28.84 -1.10
C TYR A 326 8.83 27.79 -2.21
N ASN A 327 9.20 28.19 -3.42
CA ASN A 327 9.45 27.28 -4.52
C ASN A 327 10.76 26.53 -4.31
N LEU A 328 11.80 27.24 -3.82
CA LEU A 328 13.12 26.70 -3.57
C LEU A 328 13.71 27.29 -2.29
N GLN A 329 14.34 26.46 -1.47
CA GLN A 329 15.10 26.88 -0.30
C GLN A 329 16.55 26.38 -0.40
N ASN A 330 17.51 27.26 -0.26
CA ASN A 330 18.89 26.89 0.02
C ASN A 330 19.11 26.86 1.56
N LEU A 331 19.18 25.69 2.13
CA LEU A 331 19.42 25.51 3.55
C LEU A 331 20.92 25.31 3.87
N THR A 332 21.81 25.57 2.90
CA THR A 332 23.26 25.42 3.01
C THR A 332 23.94 26.80 2.99
N ASP A 333 25.20 26.84 3.35
CA ASP A 333 26.07 28.03 3.27
C ASP A 333 26.74 28.21 1.90
N LYS A 334 26.44 27.35 0.93
CA LYS A 334 27.08 27.30 -0.37
C LYS A 334 26.19 27.77 -1.50
N ASN A 335 26.76 28.52 -2.44
CA ASN A 335 26.07 28.89 -3.65
C ASN A 335 25.92 27.70 -4.59
N PHE A 336 24.80 27.62 -5.27
CA PHE A 336 24.60 26.65 -6.34
C PHE A 336 23.72 27.21 -7.47
N GLN A 337 23.65 26.50 -8.57
CA GLN A 337 22.90 26.89 -9.75
C GLN A 337 21.80 25.88 -10.06
N VAL A 338 20.63 26.40 -10.44
CA VAL A 338 19.53 25.64 -11.03
C VAL A 338 19.31 26.13 -12.47
N ASN A 339 19.08 25.21 -13.40
CA ASN A 339 19.03 25.52 -14.82
C ASN A 339 17.69 25.11 -15.42
N ALA A 340 17.22 25.91 -16.40
CA ALA A 340 16.09 25.58 -17.25
C ALA A 340 14.82 25.14 -16.47
N ASN A 341 14.63 25.62 -15.24
CA ASN A 341 13.39 25.35 -14.50
C ASN A 341 12.34 26.42 -14.83
N CYS A 342 11.08 26.01 -14.92
CA CYS A 342 9.96 26.92 -15.05
C CYS A 342 9.41 27.31 -13.68
N PHE A 343 9.47 28.63 -13.36
CA PHE A 343 8.91 29.19 -12.12
C PHE A 343 7.54 29.84 -12.34
N CYS A 344 6.88 29.59 -13.48
CA CYS A 344 5.58 30.15 -13.89
C CYS A 344 5.52 31.69 -13.88
N SER A 345 6.66 32.34 -14.02
CA SER A 345 6.80 33.79 -14.12
C SER A 345 8.08 34.13 -14.87
N GLN A 346 8.09 35.26 -15.59
CA GLN A 346 9.28 35.86 -16.17
C GLN A 346 9.77 37.06 -15.36
N ASP A 347 9.04 37.44 -14.31
CA ASP A 347 9.43 38.50 -13.40
C ASP A 347 10.41 37.98 -12.36
N SER A 348 11.68 38.35 -12.48
CA SER A 348 12.73 37.92 -11.56
C SER A 348 12.46 38.35 -10.11
N THR A 349 11.81 39.50 -9.89
CA THR A 349 11.44 39.93 -8.53
C THR A 349 10.39 39.04 -7.93
N TYR A 350 9.43 38.57 -8.73
CA TYR A 350 8.44 37.59 -8.28
C TYR A 350 9.09 36.24 -8.01
N ILE A 351 9.96 35.75 -8.89
CA ILE A 351 10.66 34.47 -8.70
C ILE A 351 11.47 34.48 -7.40
N GLU A 352 12.27 35.59 -7.22
CA GLU A 352 13.11 35.77 -6.02
C GLU A 352 12.31 35.73 -4.73
N SER A 353 11.12 36.35 -4.73
CA SER A 353 10.26 36.36 -3.52
C SER A 353 9.80 34.96 -3.03
N PHE A 354 9.97 33.91 -3.85
CA PHE A 354 9.70 32.52 -3.52
C PHE A 354 10.96 31.65 -3.44
N ILE A 355 12.14 32.26 -3.39
CA ILE A 355 13.43 31.59 -3.16
C ILE A 355 13.94 32.07 -1.81
N LEU A 356 14.27 31.13 -0.92
CA LEU A 356 14.94 31.42 0.34
C LEU A 356 16.43 31.14 0.19
N ASP A 357 17.25 32.17 0.18
CA ASP A 357 18.70 32.05 0.01
C ASP A 357 19.50 33.13 0.77
N GLY A 358 20.71 33.44 0.32
CA GLY A 358 21.59 34.42 0.93
C GLY A 358 21.11 35.88 0.86
N TYR A 359 20.15 36.20 0.01
CA TYR A 359 19.50 37.54 0.00
C TYR A 359 18.53 37.70 1.18
N ASP A 360 17.92 36.61 1.67
CA ASP A 360 17.03 36.65 2.82
C ASP A 360 17.76 36.39 4.15
N ASP A 361 18.80 35.52 4.10
CA ASP A 361 19.54 35.11 5.29
C ASP A 361 21.03 34.96 4.95
N ILE A 362 21.86 35.87 5.47
CA ILE A 362 23.29 35.98 5.15
C ILE A 362 24.16 34.77 5.50
N ILE A 363 23.62 33.83 6.29
CA ILE A 363 24.32 32.56 6.58
C ILE A 363 24.13 31.50 5.48
N ARG A 364 23.27 31.78 4.49
CA ARG A 364 22.94 30.89 3.38
C ARG A 364 23.73 31.26 2.15
N GLY A 365 23.97 30.30 1.29
CA GLY A 365 24.48 30.53 -0.07
C GLY A 365 23.39 31.03 -1.00
N LEU A 366 23.82 31.65 -2.10
CA LEU A 366 22.92 32.16 -3.14
C LEU A 366 22.45 31.05 -4.09
N VAL A 367 21.22 31.16 -4.57
CA VAL A 367 20.69 30.34 -5.65
C VAL A 367 20.80 31.11 -6.97
N ASN A 368 21.55 30.60 -7.92
CA ASN A 368 21.62 31.15 -9.27
C ASN A 368 20.58 30.48 -10.18
N TYR A 369 19.59 31.22 -10.64
CA TYR A 369 18.55 30.78 -11.57
C TYR A 369 18.49 31.66 -12.82
N ALA A 370 19.62 32.24 -13.25
CA ALA A 370 19.69 33.19 -14.38
C ALA A 370 19.19 32.62 -15.72
N ILE A 371 19.13 31.29 -15.83
CA ILE A 371 18.59 30.57 -16.99
C ILE A 371 17.35 29.81 -16.53
N TYR A 372 16.16 30.28 -16.86
CA TYR A 372 14.90 29.63 -16.60
C TYR A 372 14.07 29.46 -17.88
N ASP A 373 13.29 28.40 -17.93
CA ASP A 373 12.40 28.11 -19.04
C ASP A 373 11.06 28.86 -18.81
N ASP A 374 10.50 29.42 -19.89
CA ASP A 374 9.19 30.02 -19.89
C ASP A 374 8.06 29.09 -20.38
N SER A 375 8.44 27.89 -20.87
CA SER A 375 7.51 26.84 -21.29
C SER A 375 7.06 25.98 -20.11
N CYS A 376 6.07 26.44 -19.37
CA CYS A 376 5.54 25.72 -18.22
C CYS A 376 4.51 24.64 -18.60
N GLU A 377 4.90 23.65 -19.38
CA GLU A 377 4.02 22.54 -19.69
C GLU A 377 3.77 21.66 -18.45
N SER A 378 2.52 21.24 -18.25
CA SER A 378 2.17 20.37 -17.14
C SER A 378 2.31 18.91 -17.52
N ILE A 379 2.98 18.13 -16.69
CA ILE A 379 3.08 16.67 -16.83
C ILE A 379 1.94 15.92 -16.12
N LEU A 380 1.11 16.62 -15.33
CA LEU A 380 -0.05 16.05 -14.63
C LEU A 380 -0.94 15.20 -15.53
N ASN A 381 -1.19 15.65 -16.77
CA ASN A 381 -1.99 14.89 -17.73
C ASN A 381 -1.37 13.56 -18.14
N TYR A 382 -0.05 13.39 -18.00
CA TYR A 382 0.66 12.17 -18.30
C TYR A 382 0.53 11.17 -17.14
N ILE A 383 0.69 11.64 -15.91
CA ILE A 383 0.66 10.79 -14.70
C ILE A 383 -0.76 10.40 -14.28
N VAL A 384 -1.73 11.31 -14.45
CA VAL A 384 -3.16 10.96 -14.23
C VAL A 384 -3.66 9.96 -15.29
N LYS A 385 -3.02 9.91 -16.47
CA LYS A 385 -3.28 8.89 -17.50
C LYS A 385 -2.52 7.58 -17.27
N VAL A 386 -1.48 7.55 -16.46
CA VAL A 386 -1.00 6.30 -15.88
C VAL A 386 -2.12 5.85 -14.96
N GLN A 387 -3.08 5.17 -15.55
CA GLN A 387 -4.17 4.52 -14.87
C GLN A 387 -3.63 4.02 -13.53
N LEU A 388 -4.25 4.48 -12.46
CA LEU A 388 -4.59 3.59 -11.38
C LEU A 388 -5.18 2.37 -12.11
N GLY A 389 -4.28 1.49 -12.58
CA GLY A 389 -4.69 0.23 -13.15
C GLY A 389 -5.70 -0.25 -12.16
N GLU A 390 -6.88 -0.59 -12.60
CA GLU A 390 -7.88 -1.12 -11.70
C GLU A 390 -7.16 -2.12 -10.83
N LEU A 391 -6.68 -1.65 -9.66
CA LEU A 391 -6.38 -2.52 -8.57
C LEU A 391 -7.75 -3.09 -8.25
N GLN A 392 -8.14 -4.07 -9.04
CA GLN A 392 -9.17 -5.00 -8.68
C GLN A 392 -8.63 -5.75 -7.46
N ILE A 393 -8.63 -5.05 -6.31
CA ILE A 393 -8.95 -5.77 -5.13
C ILE A 393 -10.32 -6.31 -5.48
N ALA A 394 -10.39 -7.60 -5.72
CA ALA A 394 -11.66 -8.28 -5.59
C ALA A 394 -12.12 -7.96 -4.17
N GLU A 395 -12.86 -6.86 -4.02
CA GLU A 395 -13.60 -6.62 -2.80
C GLU A 395 -14.38 -7.89 -2.59
N LEU A 396 -14.10 -8.53 -1.47
CA LEU A 396 -14.81 -9.71 -1.00
C LEU A 396 -16.23 -9.31 -0.56
N ASN A 397 -16.91 -8.54 -1.41
CA ASN A 397 -18.32 -8.29 -1.30
C ASN A 397 -18.96 -8.68 -2.65
N PRO A 398 -19.57 -9.88 -2.73
CA PRO A 398 -20.09 -10.41 -4.00
C PRO A 398 -21.32 -9.66 -4.52
N GLN A 399 -21.62 -8.49 -4.03
CA GLN A 399 -22.76 -7.68 -4.46
C GLN A 399 -22.44 -6.19 -4.43
N ASN A 400 -21.62 -5.72 -5.38
CA ASN A 400 -21.64 -4.29 -5.68
C ASN A 400 -23.06 -3.90 -6.03
N THR A 401 -23.66 -3.04 -5.24
CA THR A 401 -25.04 -2.57 -5.48
C THR A 401 -25.05 -1.40 -6.46
N ILE A 402 -23.88 -0.84 -6.79
CA ILE A 402 -23.71 0.21 -7.81
C ILE A 402 -22.59 -0.16 -8.80
N GLU A 403 -22.79 0.22 -10.06
CA GLU A 403 -21.85 0.04 -11.17
C GLU A 403 -21.75 1.34 -11.95
N LEU A 404 -20.54 1.85 -12.21
CA LEU A 404 -20.30 2.99 -13.06
C LEU A 404 -20.39 2.57 -14.53
N LEU A 405 -21.34 3.11 -15.28
CA LEU A 405 -21.54 2.75 -16.68
C LEU A 405 -20.86 3.70 -17.64
N ALA A 406 -20.88 5.01 -17.35
CA ALA A 406 -20.28 6.04 -18.18
C ALA A 406 -20.07 7.32 -17.39
N GLN A 407 -19.10 8.11 -17.84
CA GLN A 407 -18.81 9.42 -17.32
C GLN A 407 -18.47 10.39 -18.47
N ASN A 408 -19.04 11.58 -18.44
CA ASN A 408 -18.74 12.64 -19.39
C ASN A 408 -18.77 14.01 -18.67
N GLY A 409 -17.61 14.47 -18.21
CA GLY A 409 -17.52 15.63 -17.36
C GLY A 409 -18.34 15.45 -16.09
N GLN A 410 -19.23 16.41 -15.81
CA GLN A 410 -20.10 16.41 -14.62
C GLN A 410 -21.24 15.37 -14.66
N LEU A 411 -21.51 14.75 -15.81
CA LEU A 411 -22.55 13.78 -15.97
C LEU A 411 -22.01 12.37 -15.73
N VAL A 412 -22.56 11.68 -14.77
CA VAL A 412 -22.19 10.32 -14.38
C VAL A 412 -23.40 9.39 -14.51
N LYS A 413 -23.24 8.28 -15.23
CA LYS A 413 -24.26 7.23 -15.33
C LYS A 413 -23.87 6.07 -14.41
N VAL A 414 -24.75 5.79 -13.47
CA VAL A 414 -24.58 4.72 -12.47
C VAL A 414 -25.76 3.76 -12.56
N LYS A 415 -25.47 2.45 -12.63
CA LYS A 415 -26.47 1.42 -12.46
C LYS A 415 -26.56 1.02 -10.98
N SER A 416 -27.76 1.01 -10.43
CA SER A 416 -28.00 0.56 -9.07
C SER A 416 -28.89 -0.69 -9.07
N THR A 417 -28.60 -1.67 -8.22
CA THR A 417 -29.39 -2.89 -8.07
C THR A 417 -30.60 -2.71 -7.16
N LYS A 418 -30.65 -1.60 -6.39
CA LYS A 418 -31.74 -1.26 -5.47
C LYS A 418 -31.86 0.26 -5.29
N GLU A 419 -32.93 0.70 -4.68
CA GLU A 419 -33.05 2.10 -4.22
C GLU A 419 -32.06 2.36 -3.10
N GLN A 420 -31.23 3.42 -3.24
CA GLN A 420 -30.21 3.76 -2.25
C GLN A 420 -29.71 5.19 -2.43
N ARG A 421 -28.99 5.69 -1.41
CA ARG A 421 -28.36 7.01 -1.45
C ARG A 421 -26.91 6.92 -1.88
N LEU A 422 -26.53 7.81 -2.78
CA LEU A 422 -25.16 7.97 -3.25
C LEU A 422 -24.59 9.28 -2.73
N TYR A 423 -23.39 9.23 -2.21
CA TYR A 423 -22.63 10.38 -1.70
C TYR A 423 -21.46 10.66 -2.63
N LEU A 424 -21.32 11.91 -3.07
CA LEU A 424 -20.08 12.40 -3.66
C LEU A 424 -19.20 12.94 -2.53
N LEU A 425 -18.01 12.40 -2.41
CA LEU A 425 -17.04 12.80 -1.40
C LEU A 425 -15.79 13.35 -2.09
N ASP A 426 -15.14 14.31 -1.46
CA ASP A 426 -13.76 14.64 -1.79
C ASP A 426 -12.79 13.53 -1.32
N LEU A 427 -11.53 13.65 -1.66
CA LEU A 427 -10.51 12.66 -1.27
C LEU A 427 -10.24 12.62 0.23
N SER A 428 -10.68 13.63 0.99
CA SER A 428 -10.61 13.65 2.46
C SER A 428 -11.80 12.96 3.13
N GLY A 429 -12.80 12.54 2.33
CA GLY A 429 -14.01 11.87 2.80
C GLY A 429 -15.13 12.83 3.21
N VAL A 430 -14.99 14.13 2.90
CA VAL A 430 -16.05 15.12 3.16
C VAL A 430 -17.13 14.99 2.09
N VAL A 431 -18.40 14.91 2.51
CA VAL A 431 -19.54 14.84 1.60
C VAL A 431 -19.75 16.18 0.91
N ILE A 432 -19.63 16.20 -0.40
CA ILE A 432 -19.83 17.38 -1.26
C ILE A 432 -21.26 17.44 -1.76
N SER A 433 -21.84 16.29 -2.14
CA SER A 433 -23.18 16.20 -2.70
C SER A 433 -23.79 14.82 -2.42
N THR A 434 -25.10 14.76 -2.47
CA THR A 434 -25.86 13.50 -2.30
C THR A 434 -26.90 13.37 -3.41
N SER A 435 -27.13 12.13 -3.86
CA SER A 435 -28.16 11.79 -4.86
C SER A 435 -28.91 10.53 -4.44
N GLU A 436 -30.20 10.48 -4.66
CA GLU A 436 -30.99 9.28 -4.47
C GLU A 436 -30.97 8.47 -5.78
N LEU A 437 -30.65 7.18 -5.68
CA LEU A 437 -30.67 6.24 -6.79
C LEU A 437 -31.95 5.41 -6.76
N ILE A 438 -32.57 5.24 -7.91
CA ILE A 438 -33.59 4.21 -8.11
C ILE A 438 -32.94 2.92 -8.64
N GLN A 439 -33.63 1.80 -8.50
CA GLN A 439 -33.19 0.55 -9.15
C GLN A 439 -33.14 0.75 -10.67
N GLY A 440 -32.00 0.44 -11.28
CA GLY A 440 -31.76 0.62 -12.70
C GLY A 440 -30.67 1.65 -13.00
N ILE A 441 -30.74 2.26 -14.16
CA ILE A 441 -29.75 3.25 -14.62
C ILE A 441 -30.16 4.64 -14.15
N ASN A 442 -29.25 5.32 -13.48
CA ASN A 442 -29.39 6.69 -12.99
C ASN A 442 -28.39 7.60 -13.70
N GLU A 443 -28.84 8.78 -14.11
CA GLU A 443 -27.98 9.85 -14.62
C GLU A 443 -27.89 10.95 -13.57
N ILE A 444 -26.68 11.26 -13.11
CA ILE A 444 -26.43 12.20 -12.03
C ILE A 444 -25.52 13.30 -12.55
N THR A 445 -25.91 14.56 -12.36
CA THR A 445 -25.06 15.71 -12.67
C THR A 445 -24.51 16.28 -11.37
N PHE A 446 -23.20 16.32 -11.23
CA PHE A 446 -22.54 16.86 -10.05
C PHE A 446 -22.17 18.34 -10.26
N PRO A 447 -22.25 19.16 -9.20
CA PRO A 447 -22.00 20.62 -9.31
C PRO A 447 -20.52 21.00 -9.48
N GLN A 448 -19.59 20.06 -9.17
CA GLN A 448 -18.17 20.29 -9.29
C GLN A 448 -17.67 20.03 -10.71
N SER A 449 -16.75 20.89 -11.16
CA SER A 449 -16.06 20.73 -12.42
C SER A 449 -14.56 20.53 -12.15
N HIS A 450 -14.00 19.41 -12.61
CA HIS A 450 -12.57 19.04 -12.54
C HIS A 450 -12.07 18.66 -11.14
N GLY A 451 -11.77 17.39 -10.98
CA GLY A 451 -11.17 16.81 -9.79
C GLY A 451 -11.44 15.31 -9.66
N LEU A 452 -10.74 14.70 -8.74
CA LEU A 452 -10.98 13.31 -8.33
C LEU A 452 -11.91 13.28 -7.13
N TYR A 453 -12.90 12.40 -7.19
CA TYR A 453 -13.93 12.27 -6.17
C TYR A 453 -14.22 10.80 -5.89
N LEU A 454 -14.85 10.54 -4.76
CA LEU A 454 -15.32 9.21 -4.38
C LEU A 454 -16.86 9.22 -4.42
N LEU A 455 -17.44 8.22 -5.07
CA LEU A 455 -18.86 7.94 -4.97
C LEU A 455 -19.06 6.81 -3.96
N LYS A 456 -19.75 7.07 -2.88
CA LYS A 456 -20.04 6.10 -1.82
C LYS A 456 -21.52 5.85 -1.72
N SER A 457 -21.97 4.57 -1.77
CA SER A 457 -23.35 4.22 -1.48
C SER A 457 -23.58 4.04 0.02
N ASN A 458 -24.82 4.19 0.47
CA ASN A 458 -25.18 3.83 1.85
C ASN A 458 -25.13 2.31 2.12
N SER A 459 -24.94 1.51 1.07
CA SER A 459 -24.67 0.05 1.16
C SER A 459 -23.20 -0.28 1.37
N GLY A 460 -22.30 0.73 1.33
CA GLY A 460 -20.88 0.57 1.54
C GLY A 460 -20.05 0.48 0.26
N ASP A 461 -20.68 0.48 -0.93
CA ASP A 461 -19.93 0.51 -2.19
C ASP A 461 -19.19 1.84 -2.34
N LEU A 462 -17.97 1.77 -2.88
CA LEU A 462 -17.13 2.93 -3.13
C LEU A 462 -16.60 2.87 -4.57
N LEU A 463 -16.85 3.92 -5.34
CA LEU A 463 -16.33 4.09 -6.70
C LEU A 463 -15.53 5.38 -6.79
N LYS A 464 -14.45 5.38 -7.54
CA LYS A 464 -13.66 6.59 -7.80
C LYS A 464 -14.07 7.17 -9.16
N ILE A 465 -14.29 8.46 -9.20
CA ILE A 465 -14.63 9.19 -10.43
C ILE A 465 -13.75 10.43 -10.58
N ALA A 466 -13.53 10.85 -11.82
CA ALA A 466 -12.86 12.11 -12.16
C ALA A 466 -13.89 13.02 -12.86
N LEU A 467 -14.30 14.11 -12.23
CA LEU A 467 -15.24 15.09 -12.80
C LEU A 467 -14.50 16.22 -13.49
#